data_d45b8e44c905bbf032723b12e8f8e1e3
#
_entry.id   d45b8e44c905bbf032723b12e8f8e1e3
#
_cell.length_a   1.000
_cell.length_b   1.000
_cell.length_c   1.000
_cell.angle_alpha   90.00
_cell.angle_beta   90.00
_cell.angle_gamma   90.00
#
_symmetry.space_group_name_H-M   'P 1'
#
loop_
_entity.id
_entity.type
_entity.pdbx_description
1 polymer ?
#
loop_
_entity_poly.entity_id
_entity_poly.type
_entity_poly.pdbx_seq_one_letter_code
_entity_poly.pdbx_strand_id
1 'polypeptide(L)'
;MSKRTRKVIYERLDTTNVGGGSVLVERSSVVKRVEVEMFVQLYVEDMSWCSCLVNITDYRLLFYLLGEVYYGSDLVHIVLNKRNKGIIGDILGISIRCVEKSIYNLVSCNVLIRIGRGVYAINPKIIYKGYYKDRGKVIDYVFDNRSNT
;
A
#
# COMPACT_ATOMS: atom_id res chain seq x y z
N MET A 1 -2.42 4.24 16.33
CA MET A 1 -2.72 4.19 14.88
C MET A 1 -2.29 5.47 14.21
N SER A 2 -1.47 5.39 13.18
CA SER A 2 -1.13 6.60 12.42
C SER A 2 -2.31 6.96 11.50
N LYS A 3 -2.77 8.20 11.59
CA LYS A 3 -3.87 8.72 10.76
C LYS A 3 -3.27 9.58 9.64
N ARG A 4 -3.79 9.45 8.45
CA ARG A 4 -3.42 10.27 7.30
C ARG A 4 -4.45 11.38 7.07
N THR A 5 -3.97 12.57 6.80
CA THR A 5 -4.85 13.69 6.46
C THR A 5 -5.07 13.74 4.96
N ARG A 6 -6.32 13.67 4.53
CA ARG A 6 -6.73 13.85 3.14
C ARG A 6 -7.29 15.25 2.93
N LYS A 7 -6.79 15.93 1.91
CA LYS A 7 -7.33 17.21 1.48
C LYS A 7 -8.50 16.98 0.54
N VAL A 8 -9.68 17.40 0.94
CA VAL A 8 -10.88 17.37 0.10
C VAL A 8 -11.20 18.78 -0.33
N ILE A 9 -11.29 19.00 -1.65
CA ILE A 9 -11.69 20.27 -2.24
C ILE A 9 -13.06 20.05 -2.87
N TYR A 10 -14.03 20.85 -2.45
CA TYR A 10 -15.35 20.87 -3.09
C TYR A 10 -15.77 22.32 -3.37
N GLU A 11 -16.46 22.49 -4.47
CA GLU A 11 -17.04 23.78 -4.85
C GLU A 11 -18.43 23.92 -4.22
N ARG A 12 -18.64 25.04 -3.57
CA ARG A 12 -19.94 25.44 -3.04
C ARG A 12 -20.53 26.50 -3.94
N LEU A 13 -21.73 26.27 -4.45
CA LEU A 13 -22.50 27.21 -5.22
C LEU A 13 -23.54 27.86 -4.29
N ASP A 14 -23.32 29.09 -3.94
CA ASP A 14 -24.32 29.86 -3.18
C ASP A 14 -25.07 30.78 -4.15
N THR A 15 -26.37 30.57 -4.26
CA THR A 15 -27.27 31.44 -5.04
C THR A 15 -27.95 32.45 -4.13
N THR A 16 -27.69 33.73 -4.33
CA THR A 16 -28.40 34.81 -3.66
C THR A 16 -29.32 35.51 -4.64
N ASN A 17 -30.61 35.60 -4.32
CA ASN A 17 -31.55 36.46 -5.04
C ASN A 17 -31.34 37.90 -4.60
N VAL A 18 -30.87 38.73 -5.53
CA VAL A 18 -30.83 40.17 -5.34
C VAL A 18 -32.08 40.76 -6.01
N GLY A 19 -32.83 41.63 -5.30
CA GLY A 19 -34.09 42.19 -5.74
C GLY A 19 -34.09 42.71 -7.20
N GLY A 20 -35.04 42.19 -8.02
CA GLY A 20 -35.13 42.48 -9.44
C GLY A 20 -34.84 41.31 -10.38
N GLY A 21 -34.67 40.09 -9.87
CA GLY A 21 -34.58 38.89 -10.67
C GLY A 21 -33.20 38.51 -11.21
N SER A 22 -32.12 39.17 -10.77
CA SER A 22 -30.76 38.74 -11.07
C SER A 22 -30.23 37.80 -10.00
N VAL A 23 -29.79 36.59 -10.43
CA VAL A 23 -29.17 35.61 -9.57
C VAL A 23 -27.66 35.79 -9.60
N LEU A 24 -27.07 36.19 -8.49
CA LEU A 24 -25.62 36.22 -8.30
C LEU A 24 -25.18 34.81 -7.80
N VAL A 25 -24.36 34.12 -8.61
CA VAL A 25 -23.78 32.85 -8.23
C VAL A 25 -22.35 33.10 -7.73
N GLU A 26 -22.14 33.04 -6.43
CA GLU A 26 -20.80 33.03 -5.87
C GLU A 26 -20.25 31.59 -5.84
N ARG A 27 -19.09 31.40 -6.47
CA ARG A 27 -18.35 30.16 -6.39
C ARG A 27 -17.28 30.27 -5.31
N SER A 28 -17.44 29.52 -4.25
CA SER A 28 -16.39 29.36 -3.23
C SER A 28 -15.86 27.95 -3.21
N SER A 29 -14.55 27.79 -3.23
CA SER A 29 -13.91 26.48 -3.00
C SER A 29 -13.58 26.33 -1.52
N VAL A 30 -14.10 25.27 -0.91
CA VAL A 30 -13.83 24.94 0.49
C VAL A 30 -12.84 23.80 0.55
N VAL A 31 -11.74 23.99 1.28
CA VAL A 31 -10.75 22.96 1.52
C VAL A 31 -10.98 22.38 2.91
N LYS A 32 -11.38 21.11 2.97
CA LYS A 32 -11.53 20.38 4.22
C LYS A 32 -10.44 19.31 4.32
N ARG A 33 -9.72 19.30 5.44
CA ARG A 33 -8.79 18.23 5.77
C ARG A 33 -9.54 17.17 6.57
N VAL A 34 -9.56 15.95 6.06
CA VAL A 34 -10.20 14.82 6.72
C VAL A 34 -9.10 13.85 7.14
N GLU A 35 -9.10 13.46 8.41
CA GLU A 35 -8.26 12.37 8.88
C GLU A 35 -8.84 11.05 8.37
N VAL A 36 -8.01 10.28 7.69
CA VAL A 36 -8.41 8.97 7.14
C VAL A 36 -7.55 7.90 7.81
N GLU A 37 -8.19 6.85 8.28
CA GLU A 37 -7.48 5.70 8.80
C GLU A 37 -6.67 5.02 7.69
N MET A 38 -5.49 4.52 8.05
CA MET A 38 -4.65 3.77 7.12
C MET A 38 -5.21 2.36 6.97
N PHE A 39 -5.44 1.93 5.76
CA PHE A 39 -5.98 0.62 5.43
C PHE A 39 -5.30 0.01 4.21
N VAL A 40 -5.48 -1.28 4.04
CA VAL A 40 -4.98 -2.04 2.90
C VAL A 40 -6.17 -2.54 2.08
N GLN A 41 -6.04 -2.48 0.76
CA GLN A 41 -7.01 -3.04 -0.17
C GLN A 41 -6.60 -4.47 -0.54
N LEU A 42 -7.50 -5.41 -0.33
CA LEU A 42 -7.32 -6.80 -0.72
C LEU A 42 -8.17 -7.09 -1.95
N TYR A 43 -7.54 -7.57 -3.02
CA TYR A 43 -8.22 -7.92 -4.26
C TYR A 43 -8.48 -9.42 -4.30
N VAL A 44 -9.75 -9.79 -4.37
CA VAL A 44 -10.20 -11.18 -4.22
C VAL A 44 -10.32 -11.94 -5.53
N GLU A 45 -9.97 -11.32 -6.66
CA GLU A 45 -10.04 -11.97 -7.98
C GLU A 45 -9.09 -13.16 -8.10
N ASP A 46 -7.91 -13.06 -7.47
CA ASP A 46 -6.95 -14.16 -7.39
C ASP A 46 -6.50 -14.34 -5.95
N MET A 47 -7.04 -15.34 -5.28
CA MET A 47 -6.70 -15.72 -3.91
C MET A 47 -5.84 -17.01 -3.84
N SER A 48 -5.28 -17.46 -4.95
CA SER A 48 -4.42 -18.65 -5.01
C SER A 48 -3.21 -18.58 -4.08
N TRP A 49 -2.71 -17.38 -3.81
CA TRP A 49 -1.61 -17.16 -2.87
C TRP A 49 -1.94 -17.62 -1.44
N CYS A 50 -3.21 -17.56 -1.01
CA CYS A 50 -3.63 -18.05 0.30
C CYS A 50 -3.48 -19.57 0.41
N SER A 51 -3.69 -20.32 -0.66
CA SER A 51 -3.46 -21.77 -0.70
C SER A 51 -1.95 -22.11 -0.72
N CYS A 52 -1.15 -21.24 -1.31
CA CYS A 52 0.30 -21.38 -1.37
C CYS A 52 0.97 -21.07 -0.01
N LEU A 53 0.54 -20.01 0.67
CA LEU A 53 1.04 -19.62 1.99
C LEU A 53 0.35 -20.42 3.10
N VAL A 54 1.04 -21.36 3.69
CA VAL A 54 0.49 -22.25 4.75
C VAL A 54 1.06 -21.97 6.14
N ASN A 55 2.19 -21.27 6.24
CA ASN A 55 2.87 -21.02 7.51
C ASN A 55 2.41 -19.70 8.13
N ILE A 56 2.09 -19.75 9.42
CA ILE A 56 1.72 -18.55 10.17
C ILE A 56 2.83 -17.51 10.22
N THR A 57 4.08 -17.92 10.23
CA THR A 57 5.25 -17.03 10.21
C THR A 57 5.30 -16.18 8.94
N ASP A 58 4.92 -16.75 7.79
CA ASP A 58 4.86 -16.05 6.52
C ASP A 58 3.80 -14.93 6.55
N TYR A 59 2.62 -15.22 7.12
CA TYR A 59 1.57 -14.21 7.32
C TYR A 59 1.99 -13.13 8.31
N ARG A 60 2.67 -13.49 9.40
CA ARG A 60 3.18 -12.52 10.37
C ARG A 60 4.17 -11.56 9.73
N LEU A 61 5.09 -12.07 8.89
CA LEU A 61 6.02 -11.22 8.15
C LEU A 61 5.28 -10.32 7.17
N LEU A 62 4.32 -10.84 6.42
CA LEU A 62 3.53 -10.06 5.48
C LEU A 62 2.79 -8.91 6.18
N PHE A 63 2.09 -9.18 7.27
CA PHE A 63 1.37 -8.16 8.02
C PHE A 63 2.30 -7.14 8.67
N TYR A 64 3.46 -7.55 9.13
CA TYR A 64 4.48 -6.63 9.62
C TYR A 64 4.93 -5.67 8.51
N LEU A 65 5.26 -6.18 7.33
CA LEU A 65 5.67 -5.36 6.19
C LEU A 65 4.56 -4.40 5.75
N LEU A 66 3.32 -4.84 5.73
CA LEU A 66 2.17 -3.98 5.43
C LEU A 66 1.98 -2.85 6.44
N GLY A 67 2.27 -3.10 7.71
CA GLY A 67 2.22 -2.08 8.76
C GLY A 67 3.34 -1.05 8.68
N GLU A 68 4.52 -1.44 8.23
CA GLU A 68 5.70 -0.58 8.17
C GLU A 68 5.79 0.24 6.88
N VAL A 69 5.19 -0.20 5.79
CA VAL A 69 5.22 0.55 4.53
C VAL A 69 4.21 1.70 4.53
N TYR A 70 4.64 2.84 3.99
CA TYR A 70 3.78 4.00 3.81
C TYR A 70 2.92 3.87 2.54
N TYR A 71 1.98 4.79 2.36
CA TYR A 71 1.13 4.82 1.17
C TYR A 71 1.93 5.15 -0.10
N GLY A 72 1.59 4.48 -1.18
CA GLY A 72 2.12 4.78 -2.51
C GLY A 72 3.46 4.12 -2.80
N SER A 73 4.48 4.91 -3.10
CA SER A 73 5.78 4.45 -3.62
C SER A 73 6.55 3.48 -2.70
N ASP A 74 6.33 3.54 -1.40
CA ASP A 74 7.08 2.71 -0.45
C ASP A 74 6.71 1.22 -0.53
N LEU A 75 5.56 0.88 -1.11
CA LEU A 75 5.17 -0.50 -1.40
C LEU A 75 6.11 -1.19 -2.40
N VAL A 76 6.79 -0.42 -3.24
CA VAL A 76 7.64 -0.92 -4.32
C VAL A 76 9.12 -0.88 -3.99
N HIS A 77 9.49 -0.43 -2.79
CA HIS A 77 10.89 -0.32 -2.36
C HIS A 77 11.10 -0.85 -0.94
N ILE A 78 10.70 -2.08 -0.71
CA ILE A 78 10.94 -2.77 0.56
C ILE A 78 12.36 -3.34 0.53
N VAL A 79 13.25 -2.74 1.32
CA VAL A 79 14.65 -3.18 1.41
C VAL A 79 14.78 -4.23 2.51
N LEU A 80 15.16 -5.45 2.12
CA LEU A 80 15.38 -6.58 3.02
C LEU A 80 16.84 -7.02 3.01
N ASN A 81 17.71 -6.14 3.50
CA ASN A 81 19.12 -6.45 3.71
C ASN A 81 19.32 -7.22 5.04
N LYS A 82 20.57 -7.66 5.30
CA LYS A 82 20.90 -8.42 6.51
C LYS A 82 20.50 -7.70 7.80
N ARG A 83 20.72 -6.38 7.88
CA ARG A 83 20.35 -5.55 9.03
C ARG A 83 18.84 -5.53 9.26
N ASN A 84 18.09 -5.28 8.21
CA ASN A 84 16.63 -5.21 8.28
C ASN A 84 16.02 -6.58 8.63
N LYS A 85 16.55 -7.66 8.08
CA LYS A 85 16.15 -9.03 8.45
C LYS A 85 16.40 -9.33 9.92
N GLY A 86 17.52 -8.86 10.48
CA GLY A 86 17.82 -8.98 11.91
C GLY A 86 16.83 -8.23 12.78
N ILE A 87 16.50 -6.99 12.43
CA ILE A 87 15.51 -6.17 13.13
C ILE A 87 14.13 -6.84 13.09
N ILE A 88 13.70 -7.32 11.94
CA ILE A 88 12.43 -8.03 11.76
C ILE A 88 12.41 -9.31 12.62
N GLY A 89 13.48 -10.08 12.62
CA GLY A 89 13.62 -11.28 13.44
C GLY A 89 13.47 -10.99 14.92
N ASP A 90 14.07 -9.93 15.42
CA ASP A 90 13.96 -9.49 16.82
C ASP A 90 12.52 -9.08 17.16
N ILE A 91 11.87 -8.33 16.28
CA ILE A 91 10.46 -7.90 16.48
C ILE A 91 9.50 -9.09 16.47
N LEU A 92 9.67 -10.01 15.53
CA LEU A 92 8.80 -11.19 15.40
C LEU A 92 9.19 -12.35 16.33
N GLY A 93 10.34 -12.27 17.00
CA GLY A 93 10.84 -13.32 17.88
C GLY A 93 11.29 -14.58 17.13
N ILE A 94 11.86 -14.42 15.94
CA ILE A 94 12.34 -15.50 15.08
C ILE A 94 13.79 -15.24 14.64
N SER A 95 14.49 -16.31 14.20
CA SER A 95 15.85 -16.18 13.68
C SER A 95 15.87 -15.51 12.29
N ILE A 96 17.02 -14.94 11.93
CA ILE A 96 17.25 -14.38 10.58
C ILE A 96 16.97 -15.45 9.50
N ARG A 97 17.36 -16.69 9.75
CA ARG A 97 17.11 -17.82 8.84
C ARG A 97 15.61 -18.06 8.61
N CYS A 98 14.80 -17.93 9.66
CA CYS A 98 13.34 -18.03 9.54
C CYS A 98 12.76 -16.85 8.76
N VAL A 99 13.29 -15.65 8.95
CA VAL A 99 12.90 -14.47 8.15
C VAL A 99 13.21 -14.70 6.66
N GLU A 100 14.42 -15.18 6.34
CA GLU A 100 14.83 -15.46 4.96
C GLU A 100 13.95 -16.54 4.31
N LYS A 101 13.60 -17.58 5.05
CA LYS A 101 12.70 -18.63 4.57
C LYS A 101 11.29 -18.08 4.30
N SER A 102 10.78 -17.24 5.17
CA SER A 102 9.47 -16.59 4.96
C SER A 102 9.48 -15.64 3.76
N ILE A 103 10.55 -14.88 3.54
CA ILE A 103 10.71 -14.07 2.33
C ILE A 103 10.69 -14.94 1.09
N TYR A 104 11.42 -16.04 1.09
CA TYR A 104 11.42 -16.98 -0.03
C TYR A 104 10.01 -17.53 -0.32
N ASN A 105 9.27 -17.91 0.71
CA ASN A 105 7.90 -18.42 0.57
C ASN A 105 6.96 -17.35 0.00
N LEU A 106 7.05 -16.10 0.49
CA LEU A 106 6.25 -14.99 -0.01
C LEU A 106 6.55 -14.69 -1.49
N VAL A 107 7.81 -14.77 -1.90
CA VAL A 107 8.20 -14.60 -3.31
C VAL A 107 7.69 -15.76 -4.15
N SER A 108 7.81 -17.00 -3.67
CA SER A 108 7.34 -18.21 -4.37
C SER A 108 5.83 -18.19 -4.59
N CYS A 109 5.07 -17.61 -3.67
CA CYS A 109 3.61 -17.48 -3.77
C CYS A 109 3.16 -16.19 -4.48
N ASN A 110 4.06 -15.43 -5.08
CA ASN A 110 3.81 -14.16 -5.77
C ASN A 110 3.19 -13.05 -4.89
N VAL A 111 3.34 -13.13 -3.59
CA VAL A 111 2.92 -12.08 -2.66
C VAL A 111 3.96 -10.95 -2.63
N LEU A 112 5.25 -11.31 -2.60
CA LEU A 112 6.35 -10.38 -2.80
C LEU A 112 6.95 -10.59 -4.20
N ILE A 113 7.31 -9.50 -4.85
CA ILE A 113 7.98 -9.49 -6.14
C ILE A 113 9.36 -8.86 -5.97
N ARG A 114 10.39 -9.58 -6.36
CA ARG A 114 11.76 -9.06 -6.33
C ARG A 114 11.96 -8.13 -7.51
N ILE A 115 12.30 -6.87 -7.24
CA ILE A 115 12.56 -5.83 -8.24
C ILE A 115 14.03 -5.40 -8.32
N GLY A 116 14.85 -5.88 -7.42
CA GLY A 116 16.28 -5.62 -7.40
C GLY A 116 16.98 -6.46 -6.34
N ARG A 117 18.29 -6.28 -6.20
CA ARG A 117 19.07 -7.01 -5.19
C ARG A 117 18.66 -6.55 -3.77
N GLY A 118 18.02 -7.42 -3.03
CA GLY A 118 17.51 -7.13 -1.68
C GLY A 118 16.35 -6.14 -1.65
N VAL A 119 15.76 -5.83 -2.80
CA VAL A 119 14.63 -4.90 -2.92
C VAL A 119 13.42 -5.66 -3.44
N TYR A 120 12.31 -5.51 -2.73
CA TYR A 120 11.06 -6.21 -3.01
C TYR A 120 9.89 -5.23 -3.07
N ALA A 121 8.84 -5.67 -3.73
CA ALA A 121 7.55 -4.98 -3.75
C ALA A 121 6.44 -5.94 -3.33
N ILE A 122 5.43 -5.43 -2.64
CA ILE A 122 4.20 -6.20 -2.42
C ILE A 122 3.43 -6.22 -3.74
N ASN A 123 2.96 -7.40 -4.15
CA ASN A 123 2.24 -7.55 -5.42
C ASN A 123 0.96 -6.70 -5.42
N PRO A 124 0.91 -5.60 -6.20
CA PRO A 124 -0.22 -4.67 -6.17
C PRO A 124 -1.49 -5.24 -6.83
N LYS A 125 -1.38 -6.39 -7.51
CA LYS A 125 -2.55 -7.09 -8.05
C LYS A 125 -3.37 -7.78 -6.98
N ILE A 126 -2.77 -8.11 -5.84
CA ILE A 126 -3.44 -8.82 -4.74
C ILE A 126 -3.61 -7.97 -3.50
N ILE A 127 -2.61 -7.16 -3.14
CA ILE A 127 -2.65 -6.28 -1.96
C ILE A 127 -2.12 -4.91 -2.37
N TYR A 128 -2.89 -3.86 -2.13
CA TYR A 128 -2.49 -2.50 -2.43
C TYR A 128 -2.79 -1.55 -1.27
N LYS A 129 -1.84 -0.69 -0.97
CA LYS A 129 -1.93 0.34 0.06
C LYS A 129 -1.64 1.69 -0.58
N GLY A 130 -2.69 2.46 -0.88
CA GLY A 130 -2.57 3.74 -1.56
C GLY A 130 -3.85 4.17 -2.24
N TYR A 131 -3.76 5.19 -3.08
CA TYR A 131 -4.91 5.66 -3.84
C TYR A 131 -5.19 4.72 -5.02
N TYR A 132 -6.42 4.30 -5.16
CA TYR A 132 -6.86 3.39 -6.23
C TYR A 132 -6.47 3.88 -7.63
N LYS A 133 -6.55 5.18 -7.88
CA LYS A 133 -6.17 5.78 -9.16
C LYS A 133 -4.69 5.56 -9.54
N ASP A 134 -3.81 5.38 -8.56
CA ASP A 134 -2.38 5.18 -8.77
C ASP A 134 -2.00 3.69 -8.90
N ARG A 135 -2.93 2.78 -8.58
CA ARG A 135 -2.69 1.33 -8.59
C ARG A 135 -2.21 0.82 -9.94
N GLY A 136 -2.83 1.26 -11.04
CA GLY A 136 -2.42 0.84 -12.39
C GLY A 136 -0.97 1.17 -12.70
N LYS A 137 -0.52 2.36 -12.34
CA LYS A 137 0.88 2.80 -12.51
C LYS A 137 1.84 1.98 -11.66
N VAL A 138 1.45 1.64 -10.44
CA VAL A 138 2.26 0.81 -9.54
C VAL A 138 2.37 -0.61 -10.06
N ILE A 139 1.29 -1.19 -10.59
CA ILE A 139 1.30 -2.49 -11.24
C ILE A 139 2.29 -2.50 -12.41
N ASP A 140 2.21 -1.54 -13.31
CA ASP A 140 3.09 -1.44 -14.46
C ASP A 140 4.55 -1.32 -14.03
N TYR A 141 4.85 -0.44 -13.07
CA TYR A 141 6.19 -0.28 -12.54
C TYR A 141 6.76 -1.57 -11.96
N VAL A 142 6.01 -2.27 -11.11
CA VAL A 142 6.47 -3.50 -10.45
C VAL A 142 6.75 -4.60 -11.47
N PHE A 143 5.85 -4.81 -12.43
CA PHE A 143 6.00 -5.89 -13.41
C PHE A 143 7.04 -5.58 -14.47
N ASP A 144 7.25 -4.31 -14.83
CA ASP A 144 8.32 -3.89 -15.74
C ASP A 144 9.72 -4.03 -15.10
N ASN A 145 9.82 -3.88 -13.78
CA ASN A 145 11.07 -3.98 -13.04
C ASN A 145 11.27 -5.33 -12.33
N ARG A 146 10.42 -6.30 -12.58
CA ARG A 146 10.52 -7.63 -11.98
C ARG A 146 11.84 -8.30 -12.35
N SER A 147 12.58 -8.72 -11.32
CA SER A 147 13.81 -9.49 -11.50
C SER A 147 13.49 -10.96 -11.74
N ASN A 148 14.01 -11.53 -12.84
CA ASN A 148 13.80 -12.92 -13.26
C ASN A 148 14.81 -13.92 -12.62
N THR A 149 15.45 -13.53 -11.56
CA THR A 149 16.40 -14.42 -10.84
C THR A 149 15.77 -15.10 -9.66
#